data_b1dcf37b78ebab5d3b740b54eac01757
#
_entry.id   b1dcf37b78ebab5d3b740b54eac01757
#
_cell.length_a   1.000
_cell.length_b   1.000
_cell.length_c   1.000
_cell.angle_alpha   90.00
_cell.angle_beta   90.00
_cell.angle_gamma   90.00
#
_symmetry.space_group_name_H-M   'P 1'
#
loop_
_entity.id
_entity.type
_entity.pdbx_description
1 polymer ?
#
loop_
_entity_poly.entity_id
_entity_poly.type
_entity_poly.pdbx_seq_one_letter_code
_entity_poly.pdbx_strand_id
1 'polypeptide(L)' 'MARDTSSLQEAKMLLEVLKRIPLNRKISTTDLHQQLTAAGFELSRRTLQRYLKALSESDMGVQCDDKSKPFGYRRGLL' A
#
# COMPACT_ATOMS: atom_id res chain seq x y z
N MET A 1 27.35 11.38 2.45
CA MET A 1 26.66 10.55 2.21
C MET A 1 25.72 10.78 1.27
N ALA A 2 25.76 10.18 0.37
CA ALA A 2 24.87 10.43 -0.61
C ALA A 2 23.53 10.15 -0.16
N ARG A 3 22.67 10.97 -0.43
CA ARG A 3 21.43 10.78 -0.12
C ARG A 3 20.82 10.04 -1.14
N ASP A 4 20.29 9.03 -0.85
CA ASP A 4 19.60 8.24 -1.79
C ASP A 4 18.19 8.79 -1.90
N THR A 5 18.00 9.67 -2.84
CA THR A 5 16.70 10.28 -3.08
C THR A 5 15.65 9.24 -3.40
N SER A 6 16.05 8.16 -4.10
CA SER A 6 15.13 7.10 -4.43
C SER A 6 14.57 6.41 -3.20
N SER A 7 15.43 6.16 -2.21
CA SER A 7 14.97 5.52 -0.97
C SER A 7 14.00 6.42 -0.22
N LEU A 8 14.28 7.71 -0.20
CA LEU A 8 13.39 8.64 0.46
C LEU A 8 12.03 8.70 -0.23
N GLN A 9 12.03 8.69 -1.55
CA GLN A 9 10.78 8.71 -2.31
C GLN A 9 10.01 7.42 -2.10
N GLU A 10 10.69 6.29 -2.02
CA GLU A 10 10.02 5.04 -1.74
C GLU A 10 9.38 5.03 -0.36
N ALA A 11 10.08 5.59 0.63
CA ALA A 11 9.53 5.67 1.96
C ALA A 11 8.27 6.54 1.98
N LYS A 12 8.30 7.66 1.28
CA LYS A 12 7.12 8.52 1.18
C LYS A 12 5.97 7.79 0.50
N MET A 13 6.28 7.04 -0.56
CA MET A 13 5.25 6.31 -1.27
C MET A 13 4.63 5.24 -0.38
N LEU A 14 5.45 4.53 0.39
CA LEU A 14 4.93 3.52 1.32
C LEU A 14 3.99 4.15 2.34
N LEU A 15 4.34 5.32 2.84
CA LEU A 15 3.47 6.02 3.80
C LEU A 15 2.15 6.44 3.14
N GLU A 16 2.20 6.89 1.89
CA GLU A 16 0.98 7.26 1.19
C GLU A 16 0.09 6.06 0.95
N VAL A 17 0.68 4.92 0.61
CA VAL A 17 -0.07 3.69 0.45
C VAL A 17 -0.71 3.30 1.78
N LEU A 18 0.08 3.32 2.85
CA LEU A 18 -0.40 2.92 4.16
C LEU A 18 -1.56 3.79 4.63
N LYS A 19 -1.47 5.09 4.40
CA LYS A 19 -2.51 6.03 4.81
C LYS A 19 -3.86 5.72 4.17
N ARG A 20 -3.84 5.13 2.98
CA ARG A 20 -5.06 4.89 2.23
C ARG A 20 -5.66 3.51 2.46
N ILE A 21 -4.98 2.67 3.23
CA ILE A 21 -5.52 1.35 3.57
C ILE A 21 -6.45 1.52 4.76
N PRO A 22 -7.74 1.20 4.59
CA PRO A 22 -8.70 1.47 5.66
C PRO A 22 -8.59 0.48 6.82
N LEU A 23 -9.14 0.88 7.96
CA LEU A 23 -9.14 0.05 9.15
C LEU A 23 -10.32 -0.89 9.22
N ASN A 24 -11.48 -0.44 8.77
CA ASN A 24 -12.72 -1.18 8.99
C ASN A 24 -13.20 -1.97 7.79
N ARG A 25 -12.47 -1.92 6.72
CA ARG A 25 -12.84 -2.62 5.49
C ARG A 25 -11.59 -2.85 4.68
N LYS A 26 -11.67 -3.74 3.71
CA LYS A 26 -10.52 -3.97 2.85
C LYS A 26 -10.64 -3.14 1.58
N ILE A 27 -9.51 -2.83 0.99
CA ILE A 27 -9.46 -2.11 -0.26
C ILE A 27 -8.69 -2.97 -1.25
N SER A 28 -9.20 -3.05 -2.48
CA SER A 28 -8.53 -3.83 -3.51
C SER A 28 -7.32 -3.06 -4.06
N THR A 29 -6.42 -3.80 -4.71
CA THR A 29 -5.28 -3.18 -5.37
C THR A 29 -5.75 -2.17 -6.42
N THR A 30 -6.78 -2.53 -7.17
CA THR A 30 -7.31 -1.65 -8.21
C THR A 30 -7.81 -0.33 -7.63
N ASP A 31 -8.60 -0.40 -6.56
CA ASP A 31 -9.14 0.80 -5.94
C ASP A 31 -8.03 1.66 -5.36
N LEU A 32 -7.08 1.03 -4.70
CA LEU A 32 -5.96 1.76 -4.12
C LEU A 32 -5.13 2.43 -5.20
N HIS A 33 -4.89 1.73 -6.29
CA HIS A 33 -4.15 2.29 -7.42
C HIS A 33 -4.86 3.50 -7.98
N GLN A 34 -6.18 3.43 -8.10
CA GLN A 34 -6.96 4.57 -8.60
C GLN A 34 -6.85 5.77 -7.68
N GLN A 35 -6.90 5.53 -6.37
CA GLN A 35 -6.77 6.63 -5.42
C GLN A 35 -5.40 7.30 -5.50
N LEU A 36 -4.36 6.49 -5.64
CA LEU A 36 -3.01 7.04 -5.74
C LEU A 36 -2.83 7.81 -7.03
N THR A 37 -3.34 7.28 -8.13
CA THR A 37 -3.26 7.97 -9.41
C THR A 37 -4.00 9.30 -9.36
N ALA A 38 -5.18 9.30 -8.75
CA ALA A 38 -5.96 10.53 -8.62
C ALA A 38 -5.25 11.56 -7.74
N ALA A 39 -4.43 11.10 -6.81
CA ALA A 39 -3.67 11.99 -5.93
C ALA A 39 -2.37 12.47 -6.56
N GLY A 40 -2.06 12.04 -7.78
CA GLY A 40 -0.88 12.49 -8.49
C GLY A 40 0.34 11.60 -8.35
N PHE A 41 0.18 10.43 -7.76
CA PHE A 41 1.30 9.51 -7.60
C PHE A 41 1.36 8.58 -8.81
N GLU A 42 2.54 8.48 -9.40
CA GLU A 42 2.74 7.63 -10.57
C GLU A 42 3.45 6.36 -10.16
N LEU A 43 2.71 5.27 -10.16
CA LEU A 43 3.31 3.97 -9.93
C LEU A 43 2.44 2.93 -10.63
N SER A 44 3.07 1.85 -11.07
CA SER A 44 2.35 0.77 -11.73
C SER A 44 1.63 -0.08 -10.69
N ARG A 45 0.63 -0.84 -11.15
CA ARG A 45 -0.03 -1.78 -10.25
C ARG A 45 0.93 -2.81 -9.70
N ARG A 46 1.91 -3.22 -10.51
CA ARG A 46 2.91 -4.18 -10.08
C ARG A 46 3.74 -3.63 -8.92
N THR A 47 4.17 -2.37 -9.04
CA THR A 47 4.91 -1.73 -7.96
C THR A 47 4.05 -1.62 -6.71
N LEU A 48 2.80 -1.24 -6.88
CA LEU A 48 1.88 -1.16 -5.75
C LEU A 48 1.71 -2.51 -5.07
N GLN A 49 1.59 -3.58 -5.86
CA GLN A 49 1.46 -4.92 -5.29
C GLN A 49 2.70 -5.30 -4.49
N ARG A 50 3.89 -4.91 -4.96
CA ARG A 50 5.11 -5.14 -4.20
C ARG A 50 5.09 -4.41 -2.86
N TYR A 51 4.63 -3.17 -2.88
CA TYR A 51 4.53 -2.40 -1.64
C TYR A 51 3.53 -3.02 -0.68
N LEU A 52 2.38 -3.44 -1.20
CA LEU A 52 1.36 -4.05 -0.35
C LEU A 52 1.84 -5.36 0.25
N LYS A 53 2.56 -6.15 -0.53
CA LYS A 53 3.11 -7.40 -0.02
C LYS A 53 4.13 -7.11 1.08
N ALA A 54 5.01 -6.15 0.86
CA ALA A 54 6.01 -5.80 1.86
C ALA A 54 5.35 -5.32 3.14
N LEU A 55 4.31 -4.50 3.02
CA LEU A 55 3.60 -3.99 4.18
C LEU A 55 2.89 -5.11 4.94
N SER A 56 2.32 -6.07 4.21
CA SER A 56 1.59 -7.17 4.86
C SER A 56 2.52 -8.15 5.54
N GLU A 57 3.78 -8.22 5.09
CA GLU A 57 4.76 -9.12 5.68
C GLU A 57 5.54 -8.48 6.81
N SER A 58 5.37 -7.17 7.00
CA SER A 58 6.06 -6.46 8.07
C SER A 58 5.11 -6.27 9.24
N ASP A 59 5.65 -5.71 10.34
CA ASP A 59 4.85 -5.46 11.52
C ASP A 59 4.15 -4.10 11.43
N MET A 60 3.56 -3.81 10.30
CA MET A 60 2.92 -2.51 10.08
C MET A 60 1.41 -2.56 10.24
N GLY A 61 0.87 -3.70 10.62
CA GLY A 61 -0.56 -3.81 10.84
C GLY A 61 -1.40 -3.98 9.57
N VAL A 62 -0.76 -4.22 8.44
CA VAL A 62 -1.49 -4.42 7.19
C VAL A 62 -1.75 -5.90 7.02
N GLN A 63 -3.00 -6.24 6.71
CA GLN A 63 -3.42 -7.62 6.52
C GLN A 63 -3.94 -7.79 5.11
N CYS A 64 -3.54 -8.90 4.49
CA CYS A 64 -4.04 -9.27 3.17
C CYS A 64 -5.17 -10.27 3.37
N ASP A 65 -6.35 -9.93 2.85
CA ASP A 65 -7.50 -10.83 2.91
C ASP A 65 -7.70 -11.42 1.53
N ASP A 66 -7.27 -12.65 1.34
CA ASP A 66 -7.44 -13.35 0.09
C ASP A 66 -8.39 -14.56 0.24
N LYS A 67 -9.11 -14.63 1.34
CA LYS A 67 -10.00 -15.75 1.60
C LYS A 67 -11.40 -15.52 1.04
N SER A 68 -11.81 -14.28 0.90
CA SER A 68 -13.12 -13.97 0.33
C SER A 68 -12.95 -12.89 -0.72
N LYS A 69 -13.77 -12.95 -1.74
CA LYS A 69 -13.73 -11.95 -2.81
C LYS A 69 -14.57 -10.75 -2.43
N PRO A 70 -14.15 -9.57 -2.86
CA PRO A 70 -12.90 -9.31 -3.56
C PRO A 70 -11.71 -9.39 -2.61
N PHE A 71 -10.56 -9.80 -3.14
CA PHE A 71 -9.35 -9.81 -2.36
C PHE A 71 -8.94 -8.36 -2.07
N GLY A 72 -8.40 -8.12 -0.92
CA GLY A 72 -8.02 -6.76 -0.57
C GLY A 72 -7.13 -6.70 0.65
N TYR A 73 -6.81 -5.47 1.04
CA TYR A 73 -5.93 -5.21 2.16
C TYR A 73 -6.63 -4.29 3.14
N ARG A 74 -6.32 -4.46 4.39
CA ARG A 74 -6.84 -3.57 5.43
C ARG A 74 -5.78 -3.44 6.52
N ARG A 75 -5.90 -2.38 7.31
CA ARG A 75 -5.04 -2.23 8.47
C ARG A 75 -5.74 -2.86 9.66
N GLY A 76 -4.98 -3.64 10.42
CA GLY A 76 -5.49 -4.20 11.65
C GLY A 76 -5.00 -3.41 12.84
N LEU A 77 -5.60 -3.67 13.98
CA LEU A 77 -5.11 -3.12 15.23
C LEU A 77 -3.94 -3.95 15.69
N LEU A 78 -2.92 -3.29 16.14
CA LEU A 78 -1.75 -3.98 16.66
C LEU A 78 -1.84 -4.18 18.16
#